data_822d21696ccfb2b94b47d8d21c24d635
#
_entry.id   822d21696ccfb2b94b47d8d21c24d635
#
_cell.length_a   1.000
_cell.length_b   1.000
_cell.length_c   1.000
_cell.angle_alpha   90.00
_cell.angle_beta   90.00
_cell.angle_gamma   90.00
#
_symmetry.space_group_name_H-M   'P 1'
#
loop_
_entity.id
_entity.type
_entity.pdbx_description
1 polymer ?
#
loop_
_entity_poly.entity_id
_entity_poly.type
_entity_poly.pdbx_seq_one_letter_code
_entity_poly.pdbx_strand_id
1 'polypeptide(L)'
;QMLVQARPHLIRKTFEAMEGAKNVILHFYNSTSTLQRKVVFHSDMDGIIQIAVDAAKLIRELSEPVIRGGTNLRYQYSPESFMGTEMDNAVLICQRVLEELGATPENKVILNLPSTVENCMPNYFADEIEYFIEHLPSRDCAIISLHPHNDRGEGVATAEMGLLAG
;
A
#
# COMPACT_ATOMS: atom_id res chain seq x y z
N GLN A 1 -2.56 -1.66 14.43
CA GLN A 1 -2.11 -1.93 13.07
C GLN A 1 -1.27 -3.20 13.04
N MET A 2 -1.50 -4.03 12.04
CA MET A 2 -0.76 -5.29 11.82
C MET A 2 -0.21 -5.27 10.40
N LEU A 3 1.11 -5.43 10.25
CA LEU A 3 1.80 -5.43 8.97
C LEU A 3 2.09 -6.86 8.51
N VAL A 4 1.77 -7.16 7.26
CA VAL A 4 1.98 -8.48 6.66
C VAL A 4 2.44 -8.38 5.21
N GLN A 5 3.39 -9.21 4.84
CA GLN A 5 3.77 -9.37 3.43
C GLN A 5 2.65 -10.08 2.66
N ALA A 6 2.48 -9.74 1.38
CA ALA A 6 1.48 -10.35 0.48
C ALA A 6 1.80 -11.83 0.17
N ARG A 7 1.77 -12.66 1.21
CA ARG A 7 1.97 -14.12 1.14
C ARG A 7 0.82 -14.84 1.85
N PRO A 8 0.13 -15.79 1.20
CA PRO A 8 -1.08 -16.40 1.72
C PRO A 8 -0.96 -16.98 3.13
N HIS A 9 0.15 -17.67 3.44
CA HIS A 9 0.35 -18.26 4.76
C HIS A 9 0.56 -17.22 5.86
N LEU A 10 1.22 -16.08 5.55
CA LEU A 10 1.41 -14.98 6.49
C LEU A 10 0.10 -14.23 6.73
N ILE A 11 -0.67 -13.98 5.66
CA ILE A 11 -2.00 -13.35 5.75
C ILE A 11 -2.91 -14.17 6.66
N ARG A 12 -3.02 -15.49 6.46
CA ARG A 12 -3.83 -16.35 7.32
C ARG A 12 -3.39 -16.29 8.79
N LYS A 13 -2.07 -16.31 9.02
CA LYS A 13 -1.50 -16.20 10.38
C LYS A 13 -1.81 -14.86 11.04
N THR A 14 -1.84 -13.79 10.25
CA THR A 14 -2.22 -12.46 10.73
C THR A 14 -3.70 -12.42 11.15
N PHE A 15 -4.59 -13.07 10.39
CA PHE A 15 -6.01 -13.18 10.76
C PHE A 15 -6.21 -13.97 12.06
N GLU A 16 -5.47 -15.05 12.28
CA GLU A 16 -5.47 -15.77 13.57
C GLU A 16 -5.01 -14.85 14.73
N ALA A 17 -3.96 -14.05 14.52
CA ALA A 17 -3.39 -13.19 15.55
C ALA A 17 -4.27 -11.98 15.92
N MET A 18 -5.21 -11.57 15.06
CA MET A 18 -6.12 -10.46 15.36
C MET A 18 -7.46 -10.89 15.95
N GLU A 19 -7.65 -12.16 16.22
CA GLU A 19 -8.88 -12.68 16.83
C GLU A 19 -9.20 -11.95 18.14
N GLY A 20 -10.45 -11.49 18.28
CA GLY A 20 -10.92 -10.74 19.45
C GLY A 20 -10.55 -9.26 19.49
N ALA A 21 -9.78 -8.75 18.53
CA ALA A 21 -9.46 -7.34 18.45
C ALA A 21 -10.67 -6.53 17.98
N LYS A 22 -10.96 -5.40 18.67
CA LYS A 22 -12.12 -4.53 18.33
C LYS A 22 -11.87 -3.64 17.13
N ASN A 23 -10.65 -3.10 17.01
CA ASN A 23 -10.25 -2.19 15.93
C ASN A 23 -8.93 -2.65 15.34
N VAL A 24 -8.88 -2.85 14.02
CA VAL A 24 -7.70 -3.33 13.31
C VAL A 24 -7.49 -2.52 12.04
N ILE A 25 -6.25 -2.12 11.77
CA ILE A 25 -5.78 -1.78 10.44
C ILE A 25 -4.92 -2.94 9.96
N LEU A 26 -5.40 -3.67 8.96
CA LEU A 26 -4.63 -4.70 8.29
C LEU A 26 -3.82 -4.05 7.17
N HIS A 27 -2.52 -3.98 7.36
CA HIS A 27 -1.57 -3.39 6.42
C HIS A 27 -0.81 -4.49 5.69
N PHE A 28 -1.04 -4.65 4.40
CA PHE A 28 -0.27 -5.59 3.58
C PHE A 28 0.56 -4.86 2.53
N TYR A 29 1.61 -5.52 2.07
CA TYR A 29 2.55 -4.95 1.12
C TYR A 29 3.22 -5.99 0.23
N ASN A 30 3.66 -5.56 -0.92
CA ASN A 30 4.66 -6.25 -1.74
C ASN A 30 5.53 -5.22 -2.46
N SER A 31 6.76 -5.62 -2.78
CA SER A 31 7.70 -4.73 -3.45
C SER A 31 7.35 -4.59 -4.93
N THR A 32 7.48 -3.37 -5.44
CA THR A 32 7.03 -3.00 -6.80
C THR A 32 8.12 -2.41 -7.68
N SER A 33 9.28 -2.03 -7.11
CA SER A 33 10.36 -1.36 -7.85
C SER A 33 10.92 -2.19 -8.99
N THR A 34 11.43 -1.51 -10.00
CA THR A 34 12.12 -2.11 -11.15
C THR A 34 13.23 -3.06 -10.72
N LEU A 35 14.01 -2.66 -9.71
CA LEU A 35 15.13 -3.46 -9.21
C LEU A 35 14.64 -4.77 -8.58
N GLN A 36 13.65 -4.69 -7.67
CA GLN A 36 13.14 -5.87 -6.96
C GLN A 36 12.39 -6.82 -7.89
N ARG A 37 11.65 -6.29 -8.86
CA ARG A 37 11.04 -7.12 -9.92
C ARG A 37 12.09 -7.97 -10.63
N LYS A 38 13.23 -7.36 -10.97
CA LYS A 38 14.31 -8.02 -11.71
C LYS A 38 15.09 -9.03 -10.86
N VAL A 39 15.51 -8.65 -9.65
CA VAL A 39 16.50 -9.44 -8.87
C VAL A 39 15.90 -10.31 -7.78
N VAL A 40 14.68 -10.02 -7.34
CA VAL A 40 14.00 -10.76 -6.26
C VAL A 40 12.89 -11.64 -6.80
N PHE A 41 11.99 -11.05 -7.59
CA PHE A 41 10.80 -11.74 -8.08
C PHE A 41 11.02 -12.43 -9.43
N HIS A 42 12.02 -11.99 -10.20
CA HIS A 42 12.22 -12.44 -11.59
C HIS A 42 10.92 -12.36 -12.41
N SER A 43 10.19 -11.26 -12.23
CA SER A 43 8.85 -11.04 -12.78
C SER A 43 8.73 -9.65 -13.41
N ASP A 44 7.79 -9.51 -14.31
CA ASP A 44 7.35 -8.23 -14.85
C ASP A 44 6.33 -7.54 -13.91
N MET A 45 5.82 -6.39 -14.32
CA MET A 45 4.85 -5.64 -13.52
C MET A 45 3.52 -6.36 -13.39
N ASP A 46 3.07 -7.07 -14.41
CA ASP A 46 1.81 -7.81 -14.38
C ASP A 46 1.83 -8.91 -13.31
N GLY A 47 2.96 -9.63 -13.20
CA GLY A 47 3.13 -10.63 -12.14
C GLY A 47 3.16 -10.01 -10.74
N ILE A 48 3.73 -8.80 -10.59
CA ILE A 48 3.74 -8.08 -9.31
C ILE A 48 2.34 -7.57 -8.95
N ILE A 49 1.57 -7.06 -9.92
CA ILE A 49 0.17 -6.68 -9.72
C ILE A 49 -0.65 -7.90 -9.30
N GLN A 50 -0.43 -9.05 -9.93
CA GLN A 50 -1.16 -10.27 -9.59
C GLN A 50 -0.91 -10.69 -8.13
N ILE A 51 0.32 -10.57 -7.61
CA ILE A 51 0.63 -10.83 -6.20
C ILE A 51 -0.22 -9.95 -5.27
N ALA A 52 -0.31 -8.64 -5.58
CA ALA A 52 -1.09 -7.70 -4.78
C ALA A 52 -2.60 -8.00 -4.84
N VAL A 53 -3.12 -8.27 -6.02
CA VAL A 53 -4.55 -8.59 -6.25
C VAL A 53 -4.94 -9.90 -5.58
N ASP A 54 -4.13 -10.96 -5.70
CA ASP A 54 -4.39 -12.24 -5.04
C ASP A 54 -4.38 -12.10 -3.51
N ALA A 55 -3.45 -11.28 -2.97
CA ALA A 55 -3.41 -10.98 -1.55
C ALA A 55 -4.66 -10.19 -1.10
N ALA A 56 -5.05 -9.17 -1.86
CA ALA A 56 -6.24 -8.35 -1.58
C ALA A 56 -7.51 -9.22 -1.57
N LYS A 57 -7.65 -10.11 -2.55
CA LYS A 57 -8.75 -11.08 -2.65
C LYS A 57 -8.81 -11.98 -1.42
N LEU A 58 -7.70 -12.59 -1.06
CA LEU A 58 -7.62 -13.45 0.13
C LEU A 58 -7.96 -12.68 1.42
N ILE A 59 -7.44 -11.45 1.56
CA ILE A 59 -7.72 -10.58 2.69
C ILE A 59 -9.21 -10.29 2.77
N ARG A 60 -9.85 -9.92 1.68
CA ARG A 60 -11.28 -9.65 1.62
C ARG A 60 -12.11 -10.88 2.02
N GLU A 61 -11.79 -12.05 1.50
CA GLU A 61 -12.45 -13.33 1.87
C GLU A 61 -12.36 -13.61 3.37
N LEU A 62 -11.16 -13.45 3.95
CA LEU A 62 -10.92 -13.71 5.38
C LEU A 62 -11.50 -12.62 6.29
N SER A 63 -11.76 -11.43 5.77
CA SER A 63 -12.30 -10.30 6.54
C SER A 63 -13.78 -10.44 6.85
N GLU A 64 -14.57 -11.10 5.99
CA GLU A 64 -16.02 -11.21 6.17
C GLU A 64 -16.45 -11.78 7.54
N PRO A 65 -15.91 -12.92 8.01
CA PRO A 65 -16.30 -13.45 9.31
C PRO A 65 -15.84 -12.57 10.48
N VAL A 66 -14.69 -11.90 10.33
CA VAL A 66 -14.11 -11.01 11.35
C VAL A 66 -14.95 -9.75 11.53
N ILE A 67 -15.38 -9.14 10.41
CA ILE A 67 -16.26 -7.97 10.41
C ILE A 67 -17.64 -8.34 10.99
N ARG A 68 -18.21 -9.49 10.58
CA ARG A 68 -19.47 -10.00 11.15
C ARG A 68 -19.37 -10.29 12.64
N GLY A 69 -18.17 -10.64 13.12
CA GLY A 69 -17.84 -10.81 14.54
C GLY A 69 -17.75 -9.51 15.34
N GLY A 70 -17.87 -8.34 14.68
CA GLY A 70 -17.89 -7.02 15.32
C GLY A 70 -16.55 -6.28 15.34
N THR A 71 -15.54 -6.76 14.64
CA THR A 71 -14.26 -6.05 14.47
C THR A 71 -14.44 -4.92 13.45
N ASN A 72 -14.06 -3.70 13.85
CA ASN A 72 -13.90 -2.58 12.94
C ASN A 72 -12.56 -2.74 12.20
N LEU A 73 -12.61 -3.22 10.96
CA LEU A 73 -11.45 -3.52 10.14
C LEU A 73 -11.27 -2.48 9.03
N ARG A 74 -10.06 -1.94 8.91
CA ARG A 74 -9.65 -1.10 7.80
C ARG A 74 -8.48 -1.73 7.06
N TYR A 75 -8.44 -1.52 5.75
CA TYR A 75 -7.35 -2.00 4.91
C TYR A 75 -6.33 -0.91 4.66
N GLN A 76 -5.07 -1.31 4.63
CA GLN A 76 -3.96 -0.48 4.20
C GLN A 76 -3.06 -1.30 3.27
N TYR A 77 -2.66 -0.70 2.15
CA TYR A 77 -1.74 -1.29 1.19
C TYR A 77 -0.53 -0.41 0.98
N SER A 78 0.66 -1.02 0.85
CA SER A 78 1.88 -0.33 0.42
C SER A 78 2.48 -1.00 -0.82
N PRO A 79 2.65 -0.26 -1.92
CA PRO A 79 3.60 -0.62 -2.97
C PRO A 79 5.02 -0.34 -2.44
N GLU A 80 5.64 -1.32 -1.80
CA GLU A 80 6.97 -1.15 -1.21
C GLU A 80 7.98 -0.73 -2.26
N SER A 81 8.91 0.17 -1.90
CA SER A 81 9.82 0.85 -2.83
C SER A 81 9.07 1.67 -3.91
N PHE A 82 8.03 2.39 -3.50
CA PHE A 82 7.19 3.24 -4.34
C PHE A 82 8.03 4.13 -5.26
N MET A 83 9.04 4.81 -4.71
CA MET A 83 9.94 5.70 -5.43
C MET A 83 10.85 5.03 -6.47
N GLY A 84 11.00 3.72 -6.43
CA GLY A 84 11.73 2.94 -7.43
C GLY A 84 10.82 2.27 -8.45
N THR A 85 9.52 2.64 -8.44
CA THR A 85 8.47 2.11 -9.31
C THR A 85 8.10 3.20 -10.32
N GLU A 86 7.89 2.84 -11.56
CA GLU A 86 7.37 3.80 -12.56
C GLU A 86 5.98 4.30 -12.09
N MET A 87 5.74 5.60 -12.14
CA MET A 87 4.54 6.21 -11.55
C MET A 87 3.23 5.66 -12.11
N ASP A 88 3.15 5.43 -13.42
CA ASP A 88 1.98 4.81 -14.03
C ASP A 88 1.71 3.40 -13.47
N ASN A 89 2.77 2.64 -13.21
CA ASN A 89 2.67 1.32 -12.60
C ASN A 89 2.29 1.39 -11.12
N ALA A 90 2.77 2.39 -10.38
CA ALA A 90 2.38 2.62 -8.99
C ALA A 90 0.89 2.99 -8.89
N VAL A 91 0.40 3.86 -9.77
CA VAL A 91 -1.03 4.19 -9.89
C VAL A 91 -1.84 2.94 -10.24
N LEU A 92 -1.41 2.19 -11.26
CA LEU A 92 -2.12 1.01 -11.74
C LEU A 92 -2.28 -0.07 -10.63
N ILE A 93 -1.19 -0.43 -9.95
CA ILE A 93 -1.27 -1.46 -8.90
C ILE A 93 -2.17 -1.02 -7.74
N CYS A 94 -2.07 0.25 -7.31
CA CYS A 94 -2.93 0.78 -6.26
C CYS A 94 -4.40 0.80 -6.67
N GLN A 95 -4.70 1.21 -7.92
CA GLN A 95 -6.06 1.17 -8.45
C GLN A 95 -6.63 -0.26 -8.45
N ARG A 96 -5.86 -1.26 -8.90
CA ARG A 96 -6.28 -2.67 -8.90
C ARG A 96 -6.52 -3.20 -7.49
N VAL A 97 -5.72 -2.79 -6.53
CA VAL A 97 -5.92 -3.15 -5.11
C VAL A 97 -7.19 -2.51 -4.54
N LEU A 98 -7.46 -1.23 -4.83
CA LEU A 98 -8.68 -0.54 -4.41
C LEU A 98 -9.94 -1.27 -4.94
N GLU A 99 -9.92 -1.62 -6.23
CA GLU A 99 -11.00 -2.36 -6.89
C GLU A 99 -11.24 -3.71 -6.22
N GLU A 100 -10.18 -4.50 -6.01
CA GLU A 100 -10.31 -5.84 -5.41
C GLU A 100 -10.78 -5.79 -3.95
N LEU A 101 -10.33 -4.82 -3.17
CA LEU A 101 -10.80 -4.61 -1.79
C LEU A 101 -12.21 -4.01 -1.71
N GLY A 102 -12.78 -3.57 -2.82
CA GLY A 102 -14.11 -2.96 -2.87
C GLY A 102 -14.14 -1.60 -2.16
N ALA A 103 -13.10 -0.79 -2.36
CA ALA A 103 -13.00 0.56 -1.79
C ALA A 103 -14.12 1.46 -2.30
N THR A 104 -14.69 2.28 -1.41
CA THR A 104 -15.70 3.30 -1.74
C THR A 104 -15.37 4.61 -1.01
N PRO A 105 -15.98 5.74 -1.40
CA PRO A 105 -15.80 7.00 -0.68
C PRO A 105 -16.17 6.91 0.81
N GLU A 106 -17.13 6.05 1.18
CA GLU A 106 -17.60 5.83 2.57
C GLU A 106 -16.70 4.82 3.31
N ASN A 107 -16.08 3.90 2.57
CA ASN A 107 -15.18 2.88 3.13
C ASN A 107 -13.84 2.90 2.40
N LYS A 108 -13.04 3.92 2.73
CA LYS A 108 -11.75 4.18 2.09
C LYS A 108 -10.69 3.18 2.52
N VAL A 109 -9.81 2.84 1.58
CA VAL A 109 -8.58 2.09 1.83
C VAL A 109 -7.41 3.06 1.99
N ILE A 110 -6.50 2.77 2.91
CA ILE A 110 -5.28 3.56 3.10
C ILE A 110 -4.22 3.07 2.10
N LEU A 111 -3.75 3.97 1.25
CA LEU A 111 -2.60 3.75 0.37
C LEU A 111 -1.39 4.40 1.02
N ASN A 112 -0.45 3.59 1.49
CA ASN A 112 0.73 4.04 2.21
C ASN A 112 1.94 4.00 1.26
N LEU A 113 2.49 5.16 0.95
CA LEU A 113 3.49 5.37 -0.09
C LEU A 113 4.88 5.55 0.54
N PRO A 114 5.75 4.51 0.53
CA PRO A 114 7.02 4.57 1.22
C PRO A 114 8.16 5.12 0.34
N SER A 115 8.93 6.06 0.89
CA SER A 115 10.23 6.45 0.36
C SER A 115 11.32 5.48 0.83
N THR A 116 11.20 4.22 0.41
CA THR A 116 12.05 3.13 0.89
C THR A 116 13.53 3.44 0.64
N VAL A 117 14.34 3.34 1.70
CA VAL A 117 15.77 3.68 1.77
C VAL A 117 16.13 5.11 1.37
N GLU A 118 15.15 6.01 1.36
CA GLU A 118 15.34 7.45 1.07
C GLU A 118 16.22 7.68 -0.18
N ASN A 119 15.88 6.98 -1.28
CA ASN A 119 16.70 6.91 -2.49
C ASN A 119 16.60 8.15 -3.40
N CYS A 120 15.82 9.17 -3.02
CA CYS A 120 15.73 10.43 -3.74
C CYS A 120 15.65 11.65 -2.80
N MET A 121 15.63 12.84 -3.36
CA MET A 121 15.46 14.11 -2.64
C MET A 121 13.99 14.31 -2.23
N PRO A 122 13.74 15.06 -1.13
CA PRO A 122 12.37 15.33 -0.66
C PRO A 122 11.43 15.96 -1.68
N ASN A 123 11.93 16.90 -2.49
CA ASN A 123 11.15 17.52 -3.56
C ASN A 123 10.73 16.52 -4.64
N TYR A 124 11.60 15.59 -4.99
CA TYR A 124 11.29 14.55 -5.96
C TYR A 124 10.19 13.62 -5.46
N PHE A 125 10.26 13.23 -4.18
CA PHE A 125 9.17 12.47 -3.56
C PHE A 125 7.84 13.23 -3.59
N ALA A 126 7.87 14.54 -3.32
CA ALA A 126 6.67 15.37 -3.37
C ALA A 126 6.06 15.41 -4.80
N ASP A 127 6.90 15.56 -5.83
CA ASP A 127 6.45 15.53 -7.23
C ASP A 127 5.79 14.17 -7.58
N GLU A 128 6.33 13.06 -7.07
CA GLU A 128 5.74 11.73 -7.26
C GLU A 128 4.40 11.59 -6.51
N ILE A 129 4.28 12.15 -5.31
CA ILE A 129 3.01 12.17 -4.55
C ILE A 129 1.95 12.99 -5.29
N GLU A 130 2.30 14.19 -5.78
CA GLU A 130 1.39 15.03 -6.55
C GLU A 130 0.90 14.29 -7.80
N TYR A 131 1.84 13.74 -8.59
CA TYR A 131 1.51 12.93 -9.76
C TYR A 131 0.57 11.78 -9.41
N PHE A 132 0.88 11.02 -8.36
CA PHE A 132 0.07 9.88 -7.93
C PHE A 132 -1.35 10.29 -7.57
N ILE A 133 -1.50 11.38 -6.81
CA ILE A 133 -2.80 11.90 -6.37
C ILE A 133 -3.65 12.34 -7.57
N GLU A 134 -3.04 13.04 -8.53
CA GLU A 134 -3.72 13.55 -9.72
C GLU A 134 -4.15 12.45 -10.70
N HIS A 135 -3.38 11.35 -10.77
CA HIS A 135 -3.61 10.28 -11.74
C HIS A 135 -4.32 9.04 -11.18
N LEU A 136 -4.60 8.99 -9.86
CA LEU A 136 -5.32 7.86 -9.26
C LEU A 136 -6.82 7.95 -9.59
N PRO A 137 -7.40 7.05 -10.42
CA PRO A 137 -8.79 7.18 -10.85
C PRO A 137 -9.80 7.14 -9.70
N SER A 138 -9.56 6.27 -8.70
CA SER A 138 -10.41 6.14 -7.52
C SER A 138 -9.88 6.95 -6.33
N ARG A 139 -9.41 8.17 -6.55
CA ARG A 139 -8.80 9.02 -5.50
C ARG A 139 -9.71 9.21 -4.28
N ASP A 140 -11.02 9.35 -4.51
CA ASP A 140 -12.01 9.56 -3.46
C ASP A 140 -12.20 8.31 -2.56
N CYS A 141 -11.80 7.13 -3.04
CA CYS A 141 -11.86 5.88 -2.30
C CYS A 141 -10.59 5.59 -1.49
N ALA A 142 -9.61 6.51 -1.52
CA ALA A 142 -8.32 6.33 -0.86
C ALA A 142 -8.04 7.39 0.20
N ILE A 143 -7.32 6.98 1.25
CA ILE A 143 -6.60 7.86 2.17
C ILE A 143 -5.13 7.73 1.83
N ILE A 144 -4.46 8.81 1.45
CA ILE A 144 -3.02 8.80 1.21
C ILE A 144 -2.29 8.91 2.54
N SER A 145 -1.33 8.02 2.74
CA SER A 145 -0.45 7.98 3.91
C SER A 145 0.99 8.05 3.44
N LEU A 146 1.73 9.04 3.89
CA LEU A 146 3.15 9.17 3.61
C LEU A 146 3.97 8.30 4.56
N HIS A 147 5.00 7.64 4.04
CA HIS A 147 5.89 6.79 4.82
C HIS A 147 7.36 7.11 4.48
N PRO A 148 7.86 8.26 4.89
CA PRO A 148 9.27 8.59 4.65
C PRO A 148 10.19 7.72 5.50
N HIS A 149 11.27 7.23 4.87
CA HIS A 149 12.44 6.71 5.58
C HIS A 149 13.39 7.86 5.94
N ASN A 150 14.38 7.59 6.76
CA ASN A 150 15.33 8.59 7.24
C ASN A 150 16.80 8.12 7.12
N ASP A 151 17.10 7.34 6.10
CA ASP A 151 18.44 6.76 5.88
C ASP A 151 19.50 7.83 5.62
N ARG A 152 19.10 8.95 5.03
CA ARG A 152 19.96 10.11 4.73
C ARG A 152 19.73 11.29 5.67
N GLY A 153 18.76 11.20 6.59
CA GLY A 153 18.43 12.26 7.53
C GLY A 153 17.46 13.32 7.00
N GLU A 154 16.79 13.09 5.87
CA GLU A 154 15.85 14.03 5.24
C GLU A 154 14.37 13.64 5.42
N GLY A 155 14.07 12.64 6.24
CA GLY A 155 12.71 12.11 6.40
C GLY A 155 11.68 13.14 6.86
N VAL A 156 12.07 14.11 7.67
CA VAL A 156 11.20 15.23 8.09
C VAL A 156 10.86 16.11 6.89
N ALA A 157 11.87 16.55 6.15
CA ALA A 157 11.68 17.36 4.95
C ALA A 157 10.83 16.61 3.90
N THR A 158 11.06 15.32 3.74
CA THR A 158 10.26 14.44 2.84
C THR A 158 8.79 14.43 3.26
N ALA A 159 8.50 14.33 4.56
CA ALA A 159 7.12 14.37 5.07
C ALA A 159 6.47 15.74 4.84
N GLU A 160 7.18 16.82 5.15
CA GLU A 160 6.66 18.18 4.98
C GLU A 160 6.38 18.51 3.53
N MET A 161 7.29 18.19 2.62
CA MET A 161 7.11 18.43 1.18
C MET A 161 6.00 17.55 0.59
N GLY A 162 5.90 16.28 1.01
CA GLY A 162 4.81 15.40 0.59
C GLY A 162 3.43 15.90 1.06
N LEU A 163 3.35 16.53 2.24
CA LEU A 163 2.11 17.19 2.70
C LEU A 163 1.74 18.43 1.86
N LEU A 164 2.73 19.15 1.35
CA LEU A 164 2.51 20.31 0.48
C LEU A 164 2.05 19.90 -0.94
N ALA A 165 2.32 18.66 -1.33
CA ALA A 165 1.93 18.10 -2.63
C ALA A 165 0.44 17.69 -2.71
N GLY A 166 -0.31 17.76 -1.61
CA GLY A 166 -1.75 17.46 -1.53
C GLY A 166 -2.09 16.47 -0.45
#